data_e33977ef626a5ca6387f24960408eb0c
#
_entry.id   e33977ef626a5ca6387f24960408eb0c
#
_cell.length_a   1.000
_cell.length_b   1.000
_cell.length_c   1.000
_cell.angle_alpha   90.00
_cell.angle_beta   90.00
_cell.angle_gamma   90.00
#
_symmetry.space_group_name_H-M   'P 1'
#
loop_
_entity.id
_entity.type
_entity.pdbx_description
1 polymer ?
#
loop_
_entity_poly.entity_id
_entity_poly.type
_entity_poly.pdbx_seq_one_letter_code
_entity_poly.pdbx_strand_id
1 'polypeptide(L)'
;NVWGENWTDSDGVVHYNWCYDPFQQNYVLSAENGWKLTIDNLPLYDTTLNPDGSLRKYRYYILESMSVGNDTLDRYTPVMTADESELVGSTLYITFKDTTENNVTITNVPKSISIVKQWADADTFGEEGMMQDIYLEVMMKYQEVYSTQWKTENLLEKSYFSLKNVICTPSSLTAELVQINGAPYLHVSGLAKADEPWRVTIRNLPGYGSASFIIREVELAGYLNNLPDGKLELGFNEIGTITNTPTKLKITKQFKQAYFPVGSESELPLNVRNTVVYLQIWREKRDGAGLPQHERYTPLLGALEANMDATILPDGTVKLTVGTNTPTDAATLTLTRLPRYWFDKDTGASGEWYYYVKEVDAEGNEVHSTSAPTNGERPEINLNVKTLTVTNTLTVVSARKVWTSLDNQFTLNPANLPDITLTLKQTTAETAADGDKTIATVTLGWDAEAGKVVAKNLDGWQFGEVVEYTAPEGSKNIWWGYKWYNLPAYDAGGNIYRYYVVEKTPVGSGWQLVTDDQNATNTLPIPANSENRVFQITNTPITYTLPETGGIGTLPYTAGGLLLMAAAALLLGQEIKRRREGC
;
A
#
# COMPACT_ATOMS: atom_id res chain seq x y z
N ASN A 1 16.88 -49.69 -40.58
CA ASN A 1 17.86 -48.85 -41.30
C ASN A 1 19.24 -49.04 -40.66
N VAL A 2 20.22 -49.35 -41.49
CA VAL A 2 21.58 -49.65 -41.04
C VAL A 2 22.49 -48.48 -41.38
N TRP A 3 23.36 -48.13 -40.46
CA TRP A 3 24.20 -46.93 -40.58
C TRP A 3 25.69 -47.25 -40.58
N GLY A 4 26.45 -46.65 -41.48
CA GLY A 4 27.89 -46.68 -41.45
C GLY A 4 28.48 -45.65 -40.47
N GLU A 5 29.68 -45.92 -39.94
CA GLU A 5 30.38 -44.94 -39.07
C GLU A 5 30.79 -43.69 -39.86
N ASN A 6 30.80 -42.59 -39.13
CA ASN A 6 31.45 -41.37 -39.63
C ASN A 6 32.97 -41.61 -39.71
N TRP A 7 33.55 -41.25 -40.81
CA TRP A 7 35.01 -41.25 -40.92
C TRP A 7 35.52 -39.85 -41.24
N THR A 8 36.67 -39.52 -40.70
CA THR A 8 37.30 -38.23 -40.92
C THR A 8 38.42 -38.46 -41.92
N ASP A 9 38.44 -37.70 -43.00
CA ASP A 9 39.52 -37.78 -43.98
C ASP A 9 40.81 -37.11 -43.47
N SER A 10 41.89 -37.19 -44.30
CA SER A 10 43.18 -36.57 -43.98
C SER A 10 43.11 -35.06 -43.78
N ASP A 11 42.10 -34.43 -44.28
CA ASP A 11 41.87 -32.98 -44.22
C ASP A 11 40.96 -32.56 -43.04
N GLY A 12 40.58 -33.53 -42.19
CA GLY A 12 39.73 -33.29 -41.00
C GLY A 12 38.25 -33.17 -41.30
N VAL A 13 37.81 -33.48 -42.52
CA VAL A 13 36.40 -33.43 -42.91
C VAL A 13 35.69 -34.71 -42.49
N VAL A 14 34.62 -34.58 -41.76
CA VAL A 14 33.77 -35.71 -41.34
C VAL A 14 32.82 -36.08 -42.46
N HIS A 15 32.95 -37.28 -42.98
CA HIS A 15 32.11 -37.86 -44.00
C HIS A 15 31.06 -38.74 -43.34
N TYR A 16 29.82 -38.59 -43.79
CA TYR A 16 28.67 -39.41 -43.36
C TYR A 16 28.26 -40.30 -44.50
N ASN A 17 28.55 -41.58 -44.40
CA ASN A 17 28.04 -42.55 -45.36
C ASN A 17 26.70 -43.10 -44.90
N TRP A 18 25.66 -42.66 -45.56
CA TRP A 18 24.31 -43.23 -45.42
C TRP A 18 24.20 -44.49 -46.25
N CYS A 19 24.38 -45.63 -45.64
CA CYS A 19 24.05 -46.88 -46.28
C CYS A 19 22.58 -47.22 -46.02
N TYR A 20 21.76 -47.09 -47.02
CA TYR A 20 20.40 -47.63 -47.00
C TYR A 20 20.48 -49.14 -47.19
N ASP A 21 20.34 -49.91 -46.11
CA ASP A 21 20.07 -51.34 -46.23
C ASP A 21 18.54 -51.56 -46.23
N PRO A 22 18.01 -52.36 -47.16
CA PRO A 22 16.59 -52.65 -47.23
C PRO A 22 16.05 -53.57 -46.11
N PHE A 23 16.78 -53.73 -45.00
CA PHE A 23 16.36 -54.50 -43.83
C PHE A 23 15.25 -53.81 -43.05
N GLN A 24 14.18 -53.44 -43.74
CA GLN A 24 13.00 -52.87 -43.10
C GLN A 24 12.04 -54.03 -42.81
N GLN A 25 12.15 -54.63 -41.63
CA GLN A 25 11.17 -55.58 -41.14
C GLN A 25 10.29 -54.91 -40.09
N ASN A 26 8.99 -55.04 -40.25
CA ASN A 26 8.04 -54.61 -39.25
C ASN A 26 7.78 -55.77 -38.27
N TYR A 27 8.01 -55.52 -37.01
CA TYR A 27 7.75 -56.45 -35.93
C TYR A 27 6.63 -55.96 -35.09
N VAL A 28 5.80 -56.88 -34.59
CA VAL A 28 4.67 -56.54 -33.73
C VAL A 28 4.98 -56.99 -32.30
N LEU A 29 4.96 -56.04 -31.37
CA LEU A 29 4.97 -56.29 -29.94
C LEU A 29 3.52 -56.24 -29.45
N SER A 30 3.05 -57.30 -28.80
CA SER A 30 1.69 -57.40 -28.28
C SER A 30 1.65 -58.19 -26.97
N ALA A 31 0.49 -58.26 -26.36
CA ALA A 31 0.27 -59.12 -25.18
C ALA A 31 0.49 -60.60 -25.50
N GLU A 32 0.26 -61.03 -26.74
CA GLU A 32 0.42 -62.40 -27.15
C GLU A 32 1.87 -62.88 -27.11
N ASN A 33 2.83 -61.99 -27.41
CA ASN A 33 4.26 -62.30 -27.32
C ASN A 33 4.90 -61.72 -26.02
N GLY A 34 4.06 -61.34 -25.06
CA GLY A 34 4.51 -60.81 -23.78
C GLY A 34 5.27 -59.49 -23.89
N TRP A 35 5.02 -58.74 -24.97
CA TRP A 35 5.71 -57.47 -25.25
C TRP A 35 7.22 -57.62 -25.41
N LYS A 36 7.67 -58.81 -25.88
CA LYS A 36 9.07 -59.14 -26.11
C LYS A 36 9.28 -59.74 -27.49
N LEU A 37 10.42 -59.40 -28.05
CA LEU A 37 10.85 -59.92 -29.35
C LEU A 37 12.37 -60.04 -29.32
N THR A 38 12.89 -61.16 -29.84
CA THR A 38 14.30 -61.35 -30.11
C THR A 38 14.52 -61.30 -31.61
N ILE A 39 15.47 -60.53 -32.06
CA ILE A 39 15.87 -60.46 -33.46
C ILE A 39 17.28 -61.07 -33.55
N ASP A 40 17.34 -62.24 -34.17
CA ASP A 40 18.57 -62.99 -34.30
C ASP A 40 19.31 -62.67 -35.61
N ASN A 41 20.57 -62.98 -35.65
CA ASN A 41 21.42 -62.92 -36.85
C ASN A 41 21.55 -61.53 -37.48
N LEU A 42 21.60 -60.51 -36.65
CA LEU A 42 21.83 -59.15 -37.12
C LEU A 42 23.31 -59.01 -37.61
N PRO A 43 23.54 -58.53 -38.84
CA PRO A 43 24.91 -58.28 -39.34
C PRO A 43 25.62 -57.26 -38.47
N LEU A 44 26.82 -57.54 -37.98
CA LEU A 44 27.64 -56.59 -37.24
C LEU A 44 28.44 -55.67 -38.14
N TYR A 45 28.77 -56.13 -39.31
CA TYR A 45 29.61 -55.40 -40.25
C TYR A 45 29.02 -55.37 -41.64
N ASP A 46 29.22 -54.27 -42.33
CA ASP A 46 29.01 -54.14 -43.76
C ASP A 46 30.16 -54.86 -44.53
N THR A 47 29.87 -55.28 -45.74
CA THR A 47 30.84 -55.85 -46.66
C THR A 47 31.80 -54.80 -47.23
N THR A 48 31.51 -53.52 -47.06
CA THR A 48 32.32 -52.41 -47.54
C THR A 48 33.37 -52.01 -46.47
N LEU A 49 34.62 -51.83 -46.88
CA LEU A 49 35.65 -51.37 -45.98
C LEU A 49 35.66 -49.83 -45.86
N ASN A 50 36.09 -49.36 -44.69
CA ASN A 50 36.44 -47.96 -44.50
C ASN A 50 37.74 -47.65 -45.32
N PRO A 51 38.05 -46.37 -45.60
CA PRO A 51 39.28 -45.98 -46.29
C PRO A 51 40.54 -46.46 -45.59
N ASP A 52 40.52 -46.68 -44.30
CA ASP A 52 41.62 -47.21 -43.49
C ASP A 52 41.75 -48.76 -43.54
N GLY A 53 40.85 -49.39 -44.28
CA GLY A 53 40.81 -50.86 -44.42
C GLY A 53 40.04 -51.58 -43.28
N SER A 54 39.49 -50.87 -42.32
CA SER A 54 38.67 -51.46 -41.29
C SER A 54 37.26 -51.80 -41.82
N LEU A 55 36.60 -52.79 -41.17
CA LEU A 55 35.21 -53.11 -41.47
C LEU A 55 34.30 -52.03 -40.93
N ARG A 56 33.31 -51.60 -41.72
CA ARG A 56 32.26 -50.71 -41.27
C ARG A 56 31.30 -51.46 -40.34
N LYS A 57 31.13 -50.92 -39.10
CA LYS A 57 30.17 -51.46 -38.16
C LYS A 57 28.81 -50.92 -38.44
N TYR A 58 27.80 -51.79 -38.33
CA TYR A 58 26.40 -51.42 -38.39
C TYR A 58 25.95 -50.86 -37.05
N ARG A 59 25.08 -49.83 -37.14
CA ARG A 59 24.32 -49.29 -36.02
C ARG A 59 22.85 -49.51 -36.37
N TYR A 60 22.07 -49.87 -35.36
CA TYR A 60 20.67 -50.10 -35.53
C TYR A 60 19.88 -49.03 -34.82
N TYR A 61 18.71 -48.68 -35.32
CA TYR A 61 17.73 -47.90 -34.61
C TYR A 61 16.32 -48.48 -34.82
N ILE A 62 15.47 -48.24 -33.84
CA ILE A 62 14.12 -48.72 -33.85
C ILE A 62 13.21 -47.51 -34.01
N LEU A 63 12.25 -47.64 -34.92
CA LEU A 63 11.13 -46.71 -35.02
C LEU A 63 9.89 -47.43 -34.51
N GLU A 64 9.25 -46.85 -33.51
CA GLU A 64 7.99 -47.36 -33.03
C GLU A 64 6.84 -46.62 -33.71
N SER A 65 5.85 -47.36 -34.19
CA SER A 65 4.53 -46.83 -34.58
C SER A 65 3.47 -47.55 -33.78
N MET A 66 2.62 -46.78 -33.10
CA MET A 66 1.47 -47.34 -32.38
C MET A 66 0.19 -47.15 -33.16
N SER A 67 -0.60 -48.23 -33.25
CA SER A 67 -2.00 -48.13 -33.63
C SER A 67 -2.89 -48.73 -32.54
N VAL A 68 -3.83 -47.94 -32.08
CA VAL A 68 -4.82 -48.36 -31.09
C VAL A 68 -6.20 -48.32 -31.78
N GLY A 69 -6.62 -49.45 -32.32
CA GLY A 69 -7.88 -49.55 -33.07
C GLY A 69 -7.91 -48.61 -34.28
N ASN A 70 -8.99 -47.85 -34.45
CA ASN A 70 -9.12 -46.83 -35.50
C ASN A 70 -8.62 -45.44 -35.06
N ASP A 71 -8.02 -45.32 -33.87
CA ASP A 71 -7.51 -44.06 -33.35
C ASP A 71 -6.07 -43.87 -33.82
N THR A 72 -5.88 -42.96 -34.78
CA THR A 72 -4.56 -42.61 -35.33
C THR A 72 -3.81 -41.60 -34.48
N LEU A 73 -4.34 -41.28 -33.29
CA LEU A 73 -3.73 -40.30 -32.40
C LEU A 73 -2.59 -40.96 -31.63
N ASP A 74 -1.38 -40.56 -31.94
CA ASP A 74 -0.16 -40.89 -31.17
C ASP A 74 -0.23 -40.23 -29.79
N ARG A 75 -0.49 -41.03 -28.74
CA ARG A 75 -0.69 -40.55 -27.36
C ARG A 75 0.50 -40.81 -26.43
N TYR A 76 1.54 -41.39 -26.98
CA TYR A 76 2.70 -41.79 -26.20
C TYR A 76 3.99 -41.25 -26.83
N THR A 77 4.96 -41.00 -26.00
CA THR A 77 6.34 -40.71 -26.39
C THR A 77 7.17 -41.93 -26.06
N PRO A 78 7.76 -42.64 -27.06
CA PRO A 78 8.63 -43.76 -26.77
C PRO A 78 9.93 -43.25 -26.15
N VAL A 79 10.31 -43.85 -25.02
CA VAL A 79 11.62 -43.67 -24.40
C VAL A 79 12.35 -44.99 -24.56
N MET A 80 13.48 -44.97 -25.26
CA MET A 80 14.25 -46.17 -25.55
C MET A 80 15.54 -46.13 -24.73
N THR A 81 15.91 -47.28 -24.17
CA THR A 81 17.23 -47.53 -23.57
C THR A 81 17.78 -48.84 -24.13
N ALA A 82 19.07 -48.93 -24.27
CA ALA A 82 19.75 -50.13 -24.73
C ALA A 82 21.02 -50.33 -23.90
N ASP A 83 21.46 -51.60 -23.75
CA ASP A 83 22.67 -51.93 -22.98
C ASP A 83 23.91 -51.27 -23.57
N GLU A 84 24.01 -51.27 -24.89
CA GLU A 84 25.01 -50.54 -25.64
C GLU A 84 24.35 -49.66 -26.70
N SER A 85 24.55 -48.36 -26.58
CA SER A 85 23.93 -47.39 -27.48
C SER A 85 24.74 -46.10 -27.62
N GLU A 86 24.42 -45.35 -28.66
CA GLU A 86 24.95 -44.03 -28.94
C GLU A 86 23.81 -43.12 -29.33
N LEU A 87 23.74 -41.95 -28.69
CA LEU A 87 22.74 -40.92 -29.01
C LEU A 87 23.34 -39.96 -30.04
N VAL A 88 22.74 -39.85 -31.22
CA VAL A 88 23.10 -38.88 -32.24
C VAL A 88 21.90 -38.03 -32.59
N GLY A 89 21.94 -36.76 -32.19
CA GLY A 89 20.75 -35.91 -32.22
C GLY A 89 19.66 -36.44 -31.30
N SER A 90 18.46 -36.69 -31.84
CA SER A 90 17.34 -37.29 -31.11
C SER A 90 17.18 -38.82 -31.33
N THR A 91 18.07 -39.46 -32.07
CA THR A 91 17.99 -40.86 -32.41
C THR A 91 18.94 -41.70 -31.57
N LEU A 92 18.41 -42.70 -30.87
CA LEU A 92 19.19 -43.69 -30.14
C LEU A 92 19.62 -44.81 -31.12
N TYR A 93 20.93 -44.93 -31.34
CA TYR A 93 21.50 -46.01 -32.12
C TYR A 93 21.99 -47.11 -31.20
N ILE A 94 21.57 -48.35 -31.51
CA ILE A 94 21.96 -49.56 -30.81
C ILE A 94 23.26 -50.02 -31.40
N THR A 95 24.28 -50.24 -30.57
CA THR A 95 25.62 -50.65 -30.95
C THR A 95 25.94 -52.01 -30.32
N PHE A 96 26.90 -52.71 -30.89
CA PHE A 96 27.44 -53.98 -30.35
C PHE A 96 28.95 -53.82 -30.23
N LYS A 97 29.41 -53.18 -29.14
CA LYS A 97 30.84 -52.90 -28.94
C LYS A 97 31.55 -54.11 -28.33
N ASP A 98 31.06 -54.54 -27.18
CA ASP A 98 31.69 -55.59 -26.37
C ASP A 98 30.76 -56.79 -26.11
N THR A 99 29.60 -56.81 -26.68
CA THR A 99 28.58 -57.87 -26.51
C THR A 99 28.03 -58.35 -27.85
N THR A 100 27.58 -59.60 -27.90
CA THR A 100 26.84 -60.18 -29.01
C THR A 100 25.34 -60.08 -28.83
N GLU A 101 24.90 -59.63 -27.67
CA GLU A 101 23.50 -59.43 -27.34
C GLU A 101 23.32 -58.04 -26.79
N ASN A 102 22.26 -57.32 -27.19
CA ASN A 102 21.91 -56.04 -26.71
C ASN A 102 20.42 -56.02 -26.41
N ASN A 103 20.06 -55.67 -25.16
CA ASN A 103 18.67 -55.56 -24.76
C ASN A 103 18.22 -54.12 -24.94
N VAL A 104 17.14 -53.95 -25.68
CA VAL A 104 16.50 -52.69 -25.90
C VAL A 104 15.16 -52.66 -25.15
N THR A 105 14.98 -51.67 -24.31
CA THR A 105 13.72 -51.44 -23.65
C THR A 105 13.05 -50.20 -24.22
N ILE A 106 11.81 -50.36 -24.67
CA ILE A 106 10.96 -49.27 -25.15
C ILE A 106 9.88 -49.04 -24.10
N THR A 107 9.87 -47.88 -23.51
CA THR A 107 8.88 -47.46 -22.54
C THR A 107 7.99 -46.39 -23.16
N ASN A 108 6.72 -46.65 -23.28
CA ASN A 108 5.76 -45.68 -23.78
C ASN A 108 5.24 -44.80 -22.65
N VAL A 109 5.70 -43.59 -22.63
CA VAL A 109 5.27 -42.57 -21.67
C VAL A 109 4.09 -41.81 -22.24
N PRO A 110 2.92 -41.79 -21.56
CA PRO A 110 1.78 -41.03 -22.04
C PRO A 110 2.13 -39.56 -22.21
N LYS A 111 1.82 -39.00 -23.39
CA LYS A 111 1.96 -37.56 -23.62
C LYS A 111 1.11 -36.81 -22.60
N SER A 112 1.71 -35.90 -21.89
CA SER A 112 1.10 -35.20 -20.78
C SER A 112 1.57 -33.75 -20.69
N ILE A 113 0.83 -32.96 -19.94
CA ILE A 113 1.28 -31.68 -19.41
C ILE A 113 1.06 -31.67 -17.90
N SER A 114 1.89 -30.95 -17.18
CA SER A 114 1.72 -30.77 -15.74
C SER A 114 1.72 -29.29 -15.38
N ILE A 115 0.77 -28.90 -14.55
CA ILE A 115 0.64 -27.56 -14.02
C ILE A 115 0.90 -27.65 -12.52
N VAL A 116 1.90 -26.92 -12.05
CA VAL A 116 2.18 -26.73 -10.63
C VAL A 116 1.52 -25.44 -10.19
N LYS A 117 0.69 -25.51 -9.17
CA LYS A 117 0.02 -24.36 -8.57
C LYS A 117 0.63 -24.01 -7.22
N GLN A 118 0.96 -22.74 -7.06
CA GLN A 118 1.55 -22.20 -5.83
C GLN A 118 0.83 -20.91 -5.42
N TRP A 119 0.88 -20.62 -4.13
CA TRP A 119 0.44 -19.34 -3.55
C TRP A 119 1.63 -18.68 -2.87
N ALA A 120 1.89 -17.42 -3.19
CA ALA A 120 3.03 -16.66 -2.67
C ALA A 120 2.92 -16.37 -1.17
N ASP A 121 1.73 -16.53 -0.59
CA ASP A 121 1.43 -16.34 0.82
C ASP A 121 1.01 -17.64 1.53
N ALA A 122 1.38 -18.79 0.98
CA ALA A 122 0.98 -20.09 1.51
C ALA A 122 1.44 -20.33 2.96
N ASP A 123 2.54 -19.73 3.38
CA ASP A 123 3.04 -19.74 4.76
C ASP A 123 2.06 -19.11 5.76
N THR A 124 1.14 -18.29 5.30
CA THR A 124 0.09 -17.68 6.14
C THR A 124 -1.17 -18.53 6.29
N PHE A 125 -1.25 -19.69 5.61
CA PHE A 125 -2.46 -20.53 5.60
C PHE A 125 -2.61 -21.39 6.87
N GLY A 126 -1.57 -21.45 7.71
CA GLY A 126 -1.54 -22.29 8.89
C GLY A 126 -1.33 -23.77 8.57
N GLU A 127 -1.24 -24.61 9.61
CA GLU A 127 -0.99 -26.06 9.48
C GLU A 127 -2.16 -26.80 8.80
N GLU A 128 -3.40 -26.36 9.01
CA GLU A 128 -4.59 -26.95 8.41
C GLU A 128 -4.71 -26.63 6.92
N GLY A 129 -4.01 -25.57 6.45
CA GLY A 129 -4.14 -25.08 5.09
C GLY A 129 -5.37 -24.22 4.87
N MET A 130 -5.51 -23.69 3.66
CA MET A 130 -6.63 -22.87 3.24
C MET A 130 -7.35 -23.49 2.03
N MET A 131 -8.68 -23.62 2.11
CA MET A 131 -9.48 -24.03 0.96
C MET A 131 -9.30 -23.06 -0.19
N GLN A 132 -8.98 -23.61 -1.36
CA GLN A 132 -8.79 -22.86 -2.58
C GLN A 132 -9.52 -23.56 -3.74
N ASP A 133 -9.93 -22.76 -4.70
CA ASP A 133 -10.56 -23.18 -5.93
C ASP A 133 -9.84 -22.52 -7.10
N ILE A 134 -9.47 -23.29 -8.12
CA ILE A 134 -8.91 -22.75 -9.37
C ILE A 134 -9.72 -23.26 -10.57
N TYR A 135 -9.83 -22.43 -11.58
CA TYR A 135 -10.52 -22.74 -12.83
C TYR A 135 -9.54 -22.55 -13.98
N LEU A 136 -9.26 -23.64 -14.69
CA LEU A 136 -8.29 -23.65 -15.77
C LEU A 136 -9.01 -23.85 -17.12
N GLU A 137 -8.79 -22.92 -18.03
CA GLU A 137 -9.04 -23.13 -19.45
C GLU A 137 -7.83 -23.82 -20.05
N VAL A 138 -8.04 -24.90 -20.82
CA VAL A 138 -6.96 -25.63 -21.46
C VAL A 138 -7.22 -25.69 -22.95
N MET A 139 -6.49 -24.91 -23.71
CA MET A 139 -6.57 -24.87 -25.17
C MET A 139 -5.42 -25.65 -25.77
N MET A 140 -5.70 -26.41 -26.81
CA MET A 140 -4.69 -27.08 -27.60
C MET A 140 -4.45 -26.31 -28.91
N LYS A 141 -3.22 -25.91 -29.15
CA LYS A 141 -2.74 -25.25 -30.36
C LYS A 141 -1.91 -26.26 -31.16
N TYR A 142 -2.30 -26.57 -32.38
CA TYR A 142 -1.68 -27.63 -33.15
C TYR A 142 -1.70 -27.33 -34.65
N GLN A 143 -0.83 -28.00 -35.38
CA GLN A 143 -0.86 -28.09 -36.83
C GLN A 143 -1.27 -29.52 -37.24
N GLU A 144 -2.21 -29.62 -38.16
CA GLU A 144 -2.49 -30.89 -38.80
C GLU A 144 -1.34 -31.32 -39.71
N VAL A 145 -1.17 -32.62 -39.87
CA VAL A 145 -0.17 -33.18 -40.77
C VAL A 145 -0.38 -32.59 -42.17
N TYR A 146 0.66 -32.09 -42.78
CA TYR A 146 0.67 -31.38 -44.07
C TYR A 146 -0.03 -30.01 -44.12
N SER A 147 -0.40 -29.44 -42.98
CA SER A 147 -0.92 -28.06 -42.88
C SER A 147 0.10 -27.11 -42.35
N THR A 148 0.18 -25.89 -42.90
CA THR A 148 0.97 -24.79 -42.37
C THR A 148 0.16 -23.90 -41.41
N GLN A 149 -1.14 -24.17 -41.28
CA GLN A 149 -2.03 -23.34 -40.45
C GLN A 149 -2.14 -23.92 -39.04
N TRP A 150 -2.02 -23.03 -38.07
CA TRP A 150 -2.24 -23.33 -36.66
C TRP A 150 -3.76 -23.31 -36.35
N LYS A 151 -4.23 -24.32 -35.67
CA LYS A 151 -5.56 -24.38 -35.08
C LYS A 151 -5.45 -24.27 -33.57
N THR A 152 -6.44 -23.65 -32.94
CA THR A 152 -6.54 -23.56 -31.48
C THR A 152 -7.94 -23.94 -31.07
N GLU A 153 -8.07 -24.95 -30.22
CA GLU A 153 -9.35 -25.51 -29.80
C GLU A 153 -9.33 -25.81 -28.29
N ASN A 154 -10.51 -25.77 -27.66
CA ASN A 154 -10.61 -26.14 -26.25
C ASN A 154 -10.44 -27.65 -26.11
N LEU A 155 -9.40 -28.08 -25.36
CA LEU A 155 -9.13 -29.51 -25.13
C LEU A 155 -10.23 -30.16 -24.32
N LEU A 156 -10.85 -29.43 -23.40
CA LEU A 156 -11.87 -29.96 -22.49
C LEU A 156 -13.21 -30.29 -23.19
N GLU A 157 -13.44 -29.76 -24.41
CA GLU A 157 -14.61 -30.05 -25.24
C GLU A 157 -14.45 -31.33 -26.09
N LYS A 158 -13.24 -31.86 -26.17
CA LYS A 158 -12.95 -32.97 -27.10
C LYS A 158 -13.45 -34.29 -26.56
N SER A 159 -14.01 -35.11 -27.45
CA SER A 159 -14.55 -36.42 -27.10
C SER A 159 -13.51 -37.39 -26.53
N TYR A 160 -12.22 -37.15 -26.80
CA TYR A 160 -11.12 -37.95 -26.28
C TYR A 160 -10.60 -37.44 -24.92
N PHE A 161 -11.00 -36.24 -24.45
CA PHE A 161 -10.69 -35.79 -23.12
C PHE A 161 -11.52 -36.54 -22.08
N SER A 162 -10.90 -36.94 -20.99
CA SER A 162 -11.58 -37.60 -19.89
C SER A 162 -10.95 -37.17 -18.56
N LEU A 163 -11.78 -36.90 -17.56
CA LEU A 163 -11.32 -36.63 -16.19
C LEU A 163 -10.50 -37.78 -15.59
N LYS A 164 -10.65 -39.02 -16.09
CA LYS A 164 -9.81 -40.17 -15.69
C LYS A 164 -8.34 -39.98 -16.05
N ASN A 165 -8.05 -39.10 -17.00
CA ASN A 165 -6.71 -38.75 -17.43
C ASN A 165 -6.15 -37.54 -16.68
N VAL A 166 -6.92 -36.96 -15.77
CA VAL A 166 -6.48 -35.87 -14.89
C VAL A 166 -6.04 -36.45 -13.57
N ILE A 167 -4.79 -36.21 -13.20
CA ILE A 167 -4.21 -36.65 -11.92
C ILE A 167 -3.86 -35.43 -11.11
N CYS A 168 -4.41 -35.35 -9.92
CA CYS A 168 -4.13 -34.29 -8.95
C CYS A 168 -3.21 -34.80 -7.83
N THR A 169 -2.27 -33.99 -7.42
CA THR A 169 -1.39 -34.23 -6.29
C THR A 169 -1.38 -32.98 -5.42
N PRO A 170 -1.64 -33.05 -4.11
CA PRO A 170 -1.99 -34.26 -3.35
C PRO A 170 -3.32 -34.90 -3.79
N SER A 171 -3.51 -36.15 -3.40
CA SER A 171 -4.72 -36.93 -3.76
C SER A 171 -6.00 -36.45 -3.10
N SER A 172 -5.89 -35.53 -2.16
CA SER A 172 -7.02 -34.84 -1.51
C SER A 172 -7.68 -33.78 -2.41
N LEU A 173 -7.04 -33.40 -3.52
CA LEU A 173 -7.62 -32.46 -4.48
C LEU A 173 -8.73 -33.14 -5.30
N THR A 174 -9.78 -32.38 -5.57
CA THR A 174 -10.85 -32.78 -6.49
C THR A 174 -10.71 -32.04 -7.82
N ALA A 175 -11.05 -32.74 -8.91
CA ALA A 175 -11.08 -32.15 -10.24
C ALA A 175 -12.40 -32.48 -10.92
N GLU A 176 -13.08 -31.49 -11.48
CA GLU A 176 -14.32 -31.65 -12.21
C GLU A 176 -14.39 -30.69 -13.41
N LEU A 177 -15.29 -30.99 -14.36
CA LEU A 177 -15.61 -30.08 -15.46
C LEU A 177 -16.80 -29.23 -15.07
N VAL A 178 -16.63 -27.92 -15.20
CA VAL A 178 -17.68 -26.93 -14.96
C VAL A 178 -17.88 -26.05 -16.20
N GLN A 179 -19.06 -25.49 -16.35
CA GLN A 179 -19.37 -24.56 -17.43
C GLN A 179 -19.37 -23.12 -16.86
N ILE A 180 -18.57 -22.25 -17.45
CA ILE A 180 -18.57 -20.82 -17.15
C ILE A 180 -18.88 -20.09 -18.46
N ASN A 181 -19.99 -19.38 -18.52
CA ASN A 181 -20.47 -18.68 -19.72
C ASN A 181 -20.53 -19.57 -20.98
N GLY A 182 -20.89 -20.86 -20.80
CA GLY A 182 -21.01 -21.80 -21.89
C GLY A 182 -19.69 -22.41 -22.38
N ALA A 183 -18.57 -22.10 -21.79
CA ALA A 183 -17.27 -22.73 -22.04
C ALA A 183 -16.88 -23.67 -20.89
N PRO A 184 -16.32 -24.87 -21.17
CA PRO A 184 -15.87 -25.76 -20.11
C PRO A 184 -14.52 -25.33 -19.53
N TYR A 185 -14.44 -25.46 -18.23
CA TYR A 185 -13.22 -25.25 -17.44
C TYR A 185 -12.94 -26.48 -16.57
N LEU A 186 -11.67 -26.72 -16.33
CA LEU A 186 -11.23 -27.69 -15.32
C LEU A 186 -11.20 -26.97 -13.96
N HIS A 187 -12.15 -27.29 -13.11
CA HIS A 187 -12.21 -26.82 -11.73
C HIS A 187 -11.41 -27.78 -10.84
N VAL A 188 -10.46 -27.26 -10.10
CA VAL A 188 -9.66 -28.00 -9.13
C VAL A 188 -9.78 -27.33 -7.77
N SER A 189 -10.14 -28.09 -6.76
CA SER A 189 -10.34 -27.56 -5.41
C SER A 189 -9.72 -28.44 -4.33
N GLY A 190 -9.38 -27.83 -3.21
CA GLY A 190 -8.84 -28.50 -2.03
C GLY A 190 -8.11 -27.56 -1.07
N LEU A 191 -7.40 -28.17 -0.11
CA LEU A 191 -6.59 -27.43 0.85
C LEU A 191 -5.22 -27.10 0.26
N ALA A 192 -4.88 -25.82 0.20
CA ALA A 192 -3.55 -25.34 -0.14
C ALA A 192 -2.69 -25.19 1.14
N LYS A 193 -1.45 -25.67 1.09
CA LYS A 193 -0.48 -25.59 2.19
C LYS A 193 0.87 -25.09 1.70
N ALA A 194 1.68 -24.59 2.60
CA ALA A 194 2.98 -23.98 2.28
C ALA A 194 3.96 -24.95 1.61
N ASP A 195 4.02 -26.15 2.11
CA ASP A 195 4.99 -27.19 1.74
C ASP A 195 4.44 -28.22 0.73
N GLU A 196 3.18 -28.07 0.32
CA GLU A 196 2.50 -29.03 -0.54
C GLU A 196 1.88 -28.33 -1.78
N PRO A 197 2.69 -27.93 -2.79
CA PRO A 197 2.18 -27.30 -4.00
C PRO A 197 1.27 -28.26 -4.75
N TRP A 198 0.18 -27.74 -5.31
CA TRP A 198 -0.70 -28.57 -6.11
C TRP A 198 -0.07 -28.89 -7.47
N ARG A 199 -0.26 -30.10 -7.92
CA ARG A 199 0.09 -30.51 -9.28
C ARG A 199 -1.11 -31.12 -9.97
N VAL A 200 -1.44 -30.60 -11.13
CA VAL A 200 -2.49 -31.11 -12.02
C VAL A 200 -1.80 -31.64 -13.28
N THR A 201 -1.89 -32.95 -13.53
CA THR A 201 -1.31 -33.58 -14.72
C THR A 201 -2.43 -34.09 -15.62
N ILE A 202 -2.45 -33.66 -16.87
CA ILE A 202 -3.38 -34.14 -17.91
C ILE A 202 -2.59 -35.07 -18.80
N ARG A 203 -3.03 -36.35 -18.88
CA ARG A 203 -2.38 -37.43 -19.64
C ARG A 203 -3.17 -37.82 -20.89
N ASN A 204 -2.57 -38.68 -21.70
CA ASN A 204 -3.14 -39.21 -22.93
C ASN A 204 -3.54 -38.11 -23.92
N LEU A 205 -2.70 -37.12 -24.02
CA LEU A 205 -2.87 -36.01 -24.96
C LEU A 205 -2.63 -36.47 -26.39
N PRO A 206 -3.41 -35.98 -27.37
CA PRO A 206 -3.23 -36.37 -28.78
C PRO A 206 -1.92 -35.81 -29.35
N GLY A 207 -1.16 -36.66 -30.01
CA GLY A 207 0.10 -36.30 -30.66
C GLY A 207 -0.10 -35.82 -32.08
N TYR A 208 -0.34 -34.54 -32.25
CA TYR A 208 -0.16 -33.91 -33.55
C TYR A 208 1.32 -33.56 -33.72
N GLY A 209 1.82 -33.55 -34.95
CA GLY A 209 3.26 -33.35 -35.24
C GLY A 209 3.89 -32.14 -34.54
N SER A 210 3.16 -31.03 -34.42
CA SER A 210 3.52 -29.90 -33.59
C SER A 210 2.28 -29.48 -32.79
N ALA A 211 2.37 -29.58 -31.47
CA ALA A 211 1.28 -29.16 -30.60
C ALA A 211 1.85 -28.50 -29.32
N SER A 212 1.16 -27.49 -28.87
CA SER A 212 1.37 -26.88 -27.56
C SER A 212 0.01 -26.69 -26.85
N PHE A 213 0.07 -26.52 -25.56
CA PHE A 213 -1.12 -26.36 -24.72
C PHE A 213 -1.06 -25.00 -24.04
N ILE A 214 -2.09 -24.21 -24.27
CA ILE A 214 -2.25 -22.89 -23.68
C ILE A 214 -3.18 -23.02 -22.49
N ILE A 215 -2.66 -22.76 -21.31
CA ILE A 215 -3.39 -22.79 -20.06
C ILE A 215 -3.64 -21.35 -19.61
N ARG A 216 -4.91 -21.04 -19.30
CA ARG A 216 -5.31 -19.81 -18.66
C ARG A 216 -5.99 -20.12 -17.34
N GLU A 217 -5.64 -19.40 -16.32
CA GLU A 217 -6.33 -19.45 -15.04
C GLU A 217 -7.33 -18.31 -14.96
N VAL A 218 -8.57 -18.61 -14.60
CA VAL A 218 -9.52 -17.56 -14.22
C VAL A 218 -8.99 -16.88 -12.95
N GLU A 219 -8.92 -15.57 -12.96
CA GLU A 219 -8.38 -14.83 -11.80
C GLU A 219 -9.13 -15.20 -10.52
N LEU A 220 -8.39 -15.70 -9.56
CA LEU A 220 -8.90 -16.06 -8.25
C LEU A 220 -9.16 -14.79 -7.43
N ALA A 221 -10.32 -14.72 -6.78
CA ALA A 221 -10.65 -13.57 -5.94
C ALA A 221 -9.57 -13.31 -4.89
N GLY A 222 -9.00 -12.11 -4.90
CA GLY A 222 -7.95 -11.70 -3.98
C GLY A 222 -6.53 -12.08 -4.39
N TYR A 223 -6.33 -12.62 -5.58
CA TYR A 223 -5.02 -13.00 -6.10
C TYR A 223 -4.80 -12.54 -7.53
N LEU A 224 -3.54 -12.44 -7.87
CA LEU A 224 -3.05 -12.19 -9.23
C LEU A 224 -2.12 -13.32 -9.61
N ASN A 225 -2.31 -13.93 -10.78
CA ASN A 225 -1.40 -14.93 -11.27
C ASN A 225 -0.19 -14.30 -11.97
N ASN A 226 0.90 -15.06 -12.05
CA ASN A 226 2.15 -14.65 -12.68
C ASN A 226 2.21 -14.93 -14.19
N LEU A 227 1.09 -15.19 -14.83
CA LEU A 227 1.06 -15.60 -16.23
C LEU A 227 1.39 -14.42 -17.16
N PRO A 228 2.44 -14.50 -17.97
CA PRO A 228 2.71 -13.50 -18.99
C PRO A 228 1.58 -13.52 -20.03
N ASP A 229 1.03 -12.35 -20.35
CA ASP A 229 -0.13 -12.19 -21.25
C ASP A 229 -1.34 -13.08 -20.85
N GLY A 230 -1.48 -13.40 -19.56
CA GLY A 230 -2.58 -14.21 -19.02
C GLY A 230 -2.56 -15.68 -19.44
N LYS A 231 -1.44 -16.23 -19.90
CA LYS A 231 -1.35 -17.61 -20.37
C LYS A 231 -0.01 -18.28 -20.06
N LEU A 232 -0.07 -19.60 -19.90
CA LEU A 232 1.07 -20.50 -19.85
C LEU A 232 1.01 -21.40 -21.08
N GLU A 233 2.07 -21.48 -21.87
CA GLU A 233 2.15 -22.36 -23.03
C GLU A 233 3.14 -23.50 -22.75
N LEU A 234 2.70 -24.75 -22.88
CA LEU A 234 3.47 -25.95 -22.57
C LEU A 234 3.51 -26.88 -23.78
N GLY A 235 4.66 -27.48 -24.03
CA GLY A 235 4.83 -28.62 -24.92
C GLY A 235 4.47 -29.95 -24.23
N PHE A 236 4.59 -31.06 -24.98
CA PHE A 236 4.40 -32.39 -24.40
C PHE A 236 5.44 -32.69 -23.31
N ASN A 237 4.96 -33.29 -22.23
CA ASN A 237 5.76 -33.70 -21.06
C ASN A 237 6.44 -32.54 -20.32
N GLU A 238 6.00 -31.31 -20.57
CA GLU A 238 6.48 -30.13 -19.85
C GLU A 238 5.69 -29.88 -18.57
N ILE A 239 6.36 -29.18 -17.67
CA ILE A 239 5.81 -28.74 -16.39
C ILE A 239 5.86 -27.22 -16.35
N GLY A 240 4.73 -26.61 -16.13
CA GLY A 240 4.64 -25.17 -15.92
C GLY A 240 4.16 -24.81 -14.51
N THR A 241 4.50 -23.64 -14.03
CA THR A 241 4.10 -23.17 -12.72
C THR A 241 3.25 -21.92 -12.83
N ILE A 242 2.13 -21.93 -12.13
CA ILE A 242 1.25 -20.78 -11.93
C ILE A 242 1.33 -20.40 -10.46
N THR A 243 1.82 -19.19 -10.19
CA THR A 243 1.91 -18.64 -8.83
C THR A 243 0.88 -17.54 -8.65
N ASN A 244 0.04 -17.67 -7.65
CA ASN A 244 -0.89 -16.62 -7.24
C ASN A 244 -0.28 -15.77 -6.13
N THR A 245 -0.23 -14.47 -6.39
CA THR A 245 0.25 -13.47 -5.43
C THR A 245 -0.95 -12.72 -4.86
N PRO A 246 -1.10 -12.59 -3.53
CA PRO A 246 -2.24 -11.90 -2.95
C PRO A 246 -2.22 -10.42 -3.32
N THR A 247 -3.39 -9.88 -3.63
CA THR A 247 -3.60 -8.44 -3.75
C THR A 247 -3.36 -7.79 -2.41
N LYS A 248 -2.81 -6.56 -2.39
CA LYS A 248 -2.50 -5.84 -1.17
C LYS A 248 -3.03 -4.41 -1.22
N LEU A 249 -3.68 -3.99 -0.13
CA LEU A 249 -4.07 -2.61 0.13
C LEU A 249 -3.36 -2.14 1.40
N LYS A 250 -2.41 -1.23 1.25
CA LYS A 250 -1.73 -0.60 2.37
C LYS A 250 -2.52 0.64 2.79
N ILE A 251 -2.92 0.70 4.06
CA ILE A 251 -3.59 1.85 4.65
C ILE A 251 -2.60 2.51 5.61
N THR A 252 -2.38 3.80 5.40
CA THR A 252 -1.51 4.62 6.26
C THR A 252 -2.39 5.58 7.04
N LYS A 253 -2.38 5.46 8.36
CA LYS A 253 -3.06 6.41 9.27
C LYS A 253 -2.07 7.48 9.70
N GLN A 254 -2.38 8.73 9.43
CA GLN A 254 -1.56 9.89 9.80
C GLN A 254 -2.34 10.83 10.71
N PHE A 255 -1.60 11.50 11.60
CA PHE A 255 -2.09 12.57 12.45
C PHE A 255 -1.32 13.84 12.12
N LYS A 256 -1.96 14.82 11.47
CA LYS A 256 -1.38 16.15 11.23
C LYS A 256 -1.57 17.04 12.45
N GLN A 257 -0.64 17.97 12.63
CA GLN A 257 -0.63 18.91 13.75
C GLN A 257 -0.59 18.24 15.14
N ALA A 258 0.04 17.06 15.21
CA ALA A 258 0.28 16.40 16.48
C ALA A 258 1.24 17.20 17.34
N TYR A 259 1.07 17.12 18.65
CA TYR A 259 1.95 17.77 19.62
C TYR A 259 3.12 16.85 19.99
N PHE A 260 4.33 17.32 19.73
CA PHE A 260 5.56 16.65 20.14
C PHE A 260 6.20 17.46 21.28
N PRO A 261 6.40 16.86 22.46
CA PRO A 261 7.22 17.51 23.49
C PRO A 261 8.64 17.81 22.96
N VAL A 262 9.20 18.92 23.37
CA VAL A 262 10.55 19.34 22.95
C VAL A 262 11.55 18.22 23.22
N GLY A 263 12.30 17.82 22.20
CA GLY A 263 13.31 16.76 22.27
C GLY A 263 12.80 15.34 22.10
N SER A 264 11.52 15.17 21.77
CA SER A 264 10.88 13.84 21.54
C SER A 264 10.38 13.64 20.12
N GLU A 265 10.94 14.33 19.12
CA GLU A 265 10.49 14.25 17.72
C GLU A 265 10.64 12.86 17.11
N SER A 266 11.41 11.98 17.74
CA SER A 266 11.52 10.56 17.37
C SER A 266 10.48 9.66 18.05
N GLU A 267 9.67 10.17 18.95
CA GLU A 267 8.66 9.44 19.68
C GLU A 267 7.26 9.74 19.14
N LEU A 268 6.35 8.77 19.32
CA LEU A 268 4.95 8.99 19.00
C LEU A 268 4.38 10.16 19.83
N PRO A 269 3.66 11.11 19.21
CA PRO A 269 3.04 12.23 19.93
C PRO A 269 2.19 11.76 21.11
N LEU A 270 2.41 12.36 22.30
CA LEU A 270 1.72 11.93 23.52
C LEU A 270 0.20 11.93 23.39
N ASN A 271 -0.34 12.89 22.65
CA ASN A 271 -1.78 13.07 22.45
C ASN A 271 -2.43 12.06 21.51
N VAL A 272 -1.64 11.20 20.84
CA VAL A 272 -2.16 10.11 19.97
C VAL A 272 -1.80 8.72 20.48
N ARG A 273 -0.99 8.60 21.54
CA ARG A 273 -0.70 7.32 22.19
C ARG A 273 -1.97 6.71 22.76
N ASN A 274 -2.14 5.40 22.56
CA ASN A 274 -3.33 4.65 22.97
C ASN A 274 -4.64 5.11 22.32
N THR A 275 -4.57 5.94 21.28
CA THR A 275 -5.75 6.28 20.49
C THR A 275 -6.25 5.03 19.77
N VAL A 276 -7.52 4.75 19.91
CA VAL A 276 -8.19 3.68 19.18
C VAL A 276 -8.86 4.28 17.95
N VAL A 277 -8.57 3.71 16.79
CA VAL A 277 -9.14 4.10 15.50
C VAL A 277 -9.89 2.90 14.94
N TYR A 278 -11.09 3.11 14.45
CA TYR A 278 -11.90 2.09 13.80
C TYR A 278 -12.04 2.42 12.32
N LEU A 279 -11.71 1.45 11.46
CA LEU A 279 -11.75 1.61 10.01
C LEU A 279 -12.69 0.59 9.41
N GLN A 280 -13.65 1.04 8.63
CA GLN A 280 -14.47 0.19 7.79
C GLN A 280 -13.95 0.21 6.38
N ILE A 281 -13.78 -0.97 5.80
CA ILE A 281 -13.38 -1.13 4.41
C ILE A 281 -14.64 -1.19 3.56
N TRP A 282 -14.69 -0.35 2.57
CA TRP A 282 -15.81 -0.27 1.62
C TRP A 282 -15.30 -0.50 0.21
N ARG A 283 -16.16 -1.01 -0.65
CA ARG A 283 -15.88 -1.14 -2.07
C ARG A 283 -17.04 -0.67 -2.92
N GLU A 284 -16.73 -0.26 -4.11
CA GLU A 284 -17.66 0.28 -5.08
C GLU A 284 -17.60 -0.55 -6.35
N LYS A 285 -18.78 -0.91 -6.83
CA LYS A 285 -18.99 -1.54 -8.14
C LYS A 285 -19.41 -0.44 -9.12
N ARG A 286 -18.71 -0.33 -10.23
CA ARG A 286 -19.05 0.55 -11.35
C ARG A 286 -19.40 -0.31 -12.55
N ASP A 287 -20.62 -0.22 -13.01
CA ASP A 287 -21.14 -0.99 -14.15
C ASP A 287 -21.19 -0.18 -15.45
N GLY A 288 -20.62 1.02 -15.47
CA GLY A 288 -20.54 1.89 -16.64
C GLY A 288 -21.86 2.57 -17.05
N ALA A 289 -23.00 2.12 -16.56
CA ALA A 289 -24.33 2.58 -16.99
C ALA A 289 -25.22 3.10 -15.86
N GLY A 290 -24.86 2.82 -14.60
CA GLY A 290 -25.66 3.15 -13.43
C GLY A 290 -24.93 4.01 -12.38
N LEU A 291 -25.65 4.33 -11.29
CA LEU A 291 -25.02 4.94 -10.12
C LEU A 291 -24.12 3.92 -9.44
N PRO A 292 -22.95 4.36 -8.93
CA PRO A 292 -22.04 3.47 -8.22
C PRO A 292 -22.75 2.76 -7.07
N GLN A 293 -22.62 1.45 -7.00
CA GLN A 293 -23.12 0.65 -5.89
C GLN A 293 -22.02 0.46 -4.87
N HIS A 294 -22.30 0.83 -3.63
CA HIS A 294 -21.37 0.75 -2.51
C HIS A 294 -21.73 -0.40 -1.59
N GLU A 295 -20.76 -1.18 -1.21
CA GLU A 295 -20.96 -2.21 -0.19
C GLU A 295 -19.79 -2.25 0.79
N ARG A 296 -20.08 -2.65 2.02
CA ARG A 296 -19.06 -2.87 3.02
C ARG A 296 -18.34 -4.18 2.74
N TYR A 297 -17.03 -4.14 2.77
CA TYR A 297 -16.19 -5.33 2.62
C TYR A 297 -15.69 -5.80 3.98
N THR A 298 -15.88 -7.07 4.29
CA THR A 298 -15.34 -7.71 5.48
C THR A 298 -14.02 -8.40 5.11
N PRO A 299 -12.86 -7.91 5.60
CA PRO A 299 -11.59 -8.56 5.38
C PRO A 299 -11.56 -9.98 5.95
N LEU A 300 -10.84 -10.87 5.29
CA LEU A 300 -10.65 -12.23 5.78
C LEU A 300 -9.77 -12.24 7.03
N LEU A 301 -10.09 -13.12 7.98
CA LEU A 301 -9.23 -13.38 9.14
C LEU A 301 -7.85 -13.85 8.66
N GLY A 302 -6.80 -13.32 9.28
CA GLY A 302 -5.42 -13.62 8.86
C GLY A 302 -4.93 -12.85 7.63
N ALA A 303 -5.77 -11.99 7.05
CA ALA A 303 -5.41 -11.12 5.91
C ALA A 303 -4.88 -9.73 6.34
N LEU A 304 -4.48 -9.57 7.59
CA LEU A 304 -4.07 -8.29 8.18
C LEU A 304 -2.62 -8.34 8.63
N GLU A 305 -1.80 -7.45 8.06
CA GLU A 305 -0.44 -7.16 8.53
C GLU A 305 -0.39 -5.71 9.02
N ALA A 306 0.09 -5.45 10.22
CA ALA A 306 0.17 -4.09 10.75
C ALA A 306 1.44 -3.88 11.58
N ASN A 307 1.90 -2.62 11.64
CA ASN A 307 3.02 -2.21 12.51
C ASN A 307 2.58 -1.76 13.91
N MET A 308 1.34 -2.05 14.27
CA MET A 308 0.71 -1.73 15.56
C MET A 308 -0.32 -2.82 15.90
N ASP A 309 -0.92 -2.71 17.07
CA ASP A 309 -2.02 -3.60 17.45
C ASP A 309 -3.23 -3.35 16.55
N ALA A 310 -3.57 -4.35 15.76
CA ALA A 310 -4.70 -4.30 14.85
C ALA A 310 -5.49 -5.60 14.91
N THR A 311 -6.81 -5.49 14.91
CA THR A 311 -7.72 -6.63 14.94
C THR A 311 -8.91 -6.39 14.02
N ILE A 312 -9.41 -7.46 13.38
CA ILE A 312 -10.66 -7.43 12.62
C ILE A 312 -11.77 -7.87 13.58
N LEU A 313 -12.73 -6.98 13.80
CA LEU A 313 -13.90 -7.25 14.63
C LEU A 313 -14.89 -8.16 13.88
N PRO A 314 -15.84 -8.83 14.57
CA PRO A 314 -16.79 -9.74 13.94
C PRO A 314 -17.63 -9.11 12.82
N ASP A 315 -17.85 -7.80 12.88
CA ASP A 315 -18.57 -7.04 11.85
C ASP A 315 -17.68 -6.61 10.68
N GLY A 316 -16.40 -7.00 10.65
CA GLY A 316 -15.43 -6.64 9.62
C GLY A 316 -14.76 -5.27 9.82
N THR A 317 -15.05 -4.55 10.90
CA THR A 317 -14.35 -3.32 11.25
C THR A 317 -12.92 -3.63 11.69
N VAL A 318 -11.96 -2.90 11.18
CA VAL A 318 -10.56 -2.99 11.62
C VAL A 318 -10.35 -2.01 12.77
N LYS A 319 -10.07 -2.54 13.95
CA LYS A 319 -9.68 -1.76 15.13
C LYS A 319 -8.17 -1.64 15.18
N LEU A 320 -7.67 -0.42 15.23
CA LEU A 320 -6.26 -0.09 15.38
C LEU A 320 -6.02 0.57 16.73
N THR A 321 -5.00 0.12 17.47
CA THR A 321 -4.55 0.80 18.68
C THR A 321 -3.17 1.39 18.42
N VAL A 322 -3.08 2.71 18.42
CA VAL A 322 -1.82 3.43 18.25
C VAL A 322 -1.04 3.31 19.56
N GLY A 323 -0.08 2.40 19.56
CA GLY A 323 0.73 2.08 20.74
C GLY A 323 2.00 2.91 20.83
N THR A 324 2.78 2.68 21.91
CA THR A 324 4.06 3.35 22.15
C THR A 324 5.14 2.99 21.13
N ASN A 325 5.03 1.83 20.49
CA ASN A 325 5.98 1.34 19.48
C ASN A 325 5.59 1.69 18.05
N THR A 326 4.48 2.40 17.86
CA THR A 326 4.08 2.85 16.52
C THR A 326 5.04 3.94 16.05
N PRO A 327 5.50 3.92 14.80
CA PRO A 327 6.32 5.00 14.23
C PRO A 327 5.62 6.36 14.35
N THR A 328 6.42 7.41 14.59
CA THR A 328 5.92 8.76 14.92
C THR A 328 5.05 9.38 13.85
N ASP A 329 5.30 9.09 12.60
CA ASP A 329 4.71 9.78 11.45
C ASP A 329 3.58 9.01 10.77
N ALA A 330 3.51 7.69 10.94
CA ALA A 330 2.45 6.92 10.33
C ALA A 330 2.22 5.55 10.98
N ALA A 331 0.97 5.25 11.26
CA ALA A 331 0.52 3.90 11.56
C ALA A 331 0.10 3.21 10.23
N THR A 332 0.67 2.04 9.92
CA THR A 332 0.38 1.35 8.68
C THR A 332 -0.24 -0.02 8.92
N LEU A 333 -1.23 -0.33 8.13
CA LEU A 333 -1.79 -1.67 8.05
C LEU A 333 -1.87 -2.08 6.57
N THR A 334 -1.71 -3.37 6.32
CA THR A 334 -1.86 -3.95 4.99
C THR A 334 -2.94 -5.01 5.05
N LEU A 335 -3.96 -4.84 4.24
CA LEU A 335 -4.96 -5.86 3.98
C LEU A 335 -4.54 -6.66 2.75
N THR A 336 -4.62 -7.98 2.85
CA THR A 336 -4.26 -8.89 1.75
C THR A 336 -5.50 -9.63 1.26
N ARG A 337 -5.42 -10.22 0.09
CA ARG A 337 -6.46 -11.06 -0.51
C ARG A 337 -7.79 -10.32 -0.76
N LEU A 338 -7.72 -9.05 -1.18
CA LEU A 338 -8.92 -8.32 -1.56
C LEU A 338 -9.33 -8.70 -2.99
N PRO A 339 -10.60 -9.10 -3.24
CA PRO A 339 -11.09 -9.35 -4.60
C PRO A 339 -10.86 -8.16 -5.52
N ARG A 340 -10.22 -8.39 -6.67
CA ARG A 340 -10.00 -7.34 -7.66
C ARG A 340 -11.23 -7.12 -8.53
N TYR A 341 -11.87 -8.23 -8.94
CA TYR A 341 -13.00 -8.19 -9.85
C TYR A 341 -14.30 -8.61 -9.17
N TRP A 342 -15.37 -8.09 -9.68
CA TRP A 342 -16.71 -8.57 -9.42
C TRP A 342 -17.29 -9.22 -10.67
N PHE A 343 -18.11 -10.22 -10.48
CA PHE A 343 -18.84 -10.90 -11.53
C PHE A 343 -20.29 -11.09 -11.11
N ASP A 344 -21.19 -10.71 -11.98
CA ASP A 344 -22.63 -10.92 -11.81
C ASP A 344 -23.05 -12.13 -12.62
N LYS A 345 -23.47 -13.20 -11.94
CA LYS A 345 -23.86 -14.45 -12.56
C LYS A 345 -25.14 -14.32 -13.41
N ASP A 346 -26.03 -13.40 -13.04
CA ASP A 346 -27.36 -13.26 -13.65
C ASP A 346 -27.29 -12.43 -14.94
N THR A 347 -26.43 -11.43 -14.96
CA THR A 347 -26.29 -10.53 -16.11
C THR A 347 -25.05 -10.81 -16.96
N GLY A 348 -24.10 -11.58 -16.45
CA GLY A 348 -22.79 -11.80 -17.08
C GLY A 348 -21.88 -10.56 -17.02
N ALA A 349 -22.30 -9.51 -16.38
CA ALA A 349 -21.51 -8.29 -16.23
C ALA A 349 -20.34 -8.51 -15.27
N SER A 350 -19.20 -7.87 -15.56
CA SER A 350 -18.01 -7.94 -14.72
C SER A 350 -17.28 -6.59 -14.73
N GLY A 351 -16.46 -6.35 -13.73
CA GLY A 351 -15.68 -5.14 -13.64
C GLY A 351 -14.75 -5.17 -12.44
N GLU A 352 -13.99 -4.10 -12.25
CA GLU A 352 -13.08 -3.98 -11.12
C GLU A 352 -13.79 -3.40 -9.89
N TRP A 353 -13.36 -3.85 -8.71
CA TRP A 353 -13.74 -3.25 -7.45
C TRP A 353 -12.87 -2.03 -7.15
N TYR A 354 -13.47 -0.96 -6.64
CA TYR A 354 -12.78 0.24 -6.16
C TYR A 354 -12.91 0.31 -4.64
N TYR A 355 -11.81 0.19 -3.93
CA TYR A 355 -11.79 0.17 -2.47
C TYR A 355 -11.55 1.55 -1.88
N TYR A 356 -12.22 1.83 -0.78
CA TYR A 356 -12.02 3.02 0.04
C TYR A 356 -12.27 2.71 1.51
N VAL A 357 -11.84 3.60 2.38
CA VAL A 357 -11.89 3.42 3.83
C VAL A 357 -12.72 4.53 4.45
N LYS A 358 -13.55 4.17 5.40
CA LYS A 358 -14.25 5.10 6.28
C LYS A 358 -13.72 4.93 7.69
N GLU A 359 -13.41 6.03 8.35
CA GLU A 359 -13.16 6.05 9.79
C GLU A 359 -14.49 6.18 10.51
N VAL A 360 -14.69 5.34 11.54
CA VAL A 360 -15.93 5.30 12.32
C VAL A 360 -15.59 5.35 13.81
N ASP A 361 -16.59 5.67 14.64
CA ASP A 361 -16.51 5.52 16.08
C ASP A 361 -16.72 4.05 16.52
N ALA A 362 -16.74 3.80 17.82
CA ALA A 362 -16.93 2.46 18.36
C ALA A 362 -18.32 1.89 18.07
N GLU A 363 -19.31 2.74 17.85
CA GLU A 363 -20.69 2.42 17.51
C GLU A 363 -20.90 2.25 16.00
N GLY A 364 -19.88 2.55 15.17
CA GLY A 364 -19.92 2.41 13.71
C GLY A 364 -20.42 3.64 12.95
N ASN A 365 -20.63 4.77 13.62
CA ASN A 365 -20.98 6.02 12.97
C ASN A 365 -19.76 6.66 12.31
N GLU A 366 -19.92 7.24 11.13
CA GLU A 366 -18.83 7.85 10.39
C GLU A 366 -18.25 9.04 11.16
N VAL A 367 -16.97 8.97 11.49
CA VAL A 367 -16.22 10.09 12.04
C VAL A 367 -15.85 11.01 10.88
N HIS A 368 -16.20 12.29 10.98
CA HIS A 368 -15.82 13.28 10.00
C HIS A 368 -14.30 13.53 10.08
N SER A 369 -13.54 12.57 9.57
CA SER A 369 -12.12 12.80 9.29
C SER A 369 -12.01 13.61 8.00
N THR A 370 -11.10 14.56 7.95
CA THR A 370 -10.80 15.37 6.75
C THR A 370 -10.24 14.55 5.59
N SER A 371 -10.25 13.23 5.71
CA SER A 371 -9.65 12.28 4.80
C SER A 371 -10.62 11.31 4.14
N ALA A 372 -11.89 11.65 4.02
CA ALA A 372 -12.64 11.06 2.92
C ALA A 372 -11.84 11.40 1.64
N PRO A 373 -11.52 10.42 0.76
CA PRO A 373 -10.89 10.74 -0.50
C PRO A 373 -11.74 11.80 -1.18
N THR A 374 -11.23 13.03 -1.18
CA THR A 374 -11.87 14.17 -1.81
C THR A 374 -11.92 13.84 -3.30
N ASN A 375 -13.13 13.60 -3.80
CA ASN A 375 -13.47 13.52 -5.21
C ASN A 375 -12.61 12.60 -6.10
N GLY A 376 -13.04 11.36 -6.23
CA GLY A 376 -12.88 10.59 -7.47
C GLY A 376 -11.64 9.73 -7.64
N GLU A 377 -10.59 9.91 -6.89
CA GLU A 377 -9.43 9.00 -6.92
C GLU A 377 -9.62 7.87 -5.91
N ARG A 378 -10.47 6.94 -6.26
CA ARG A 378 -10.56 5.68 -5.52
C ARG A 378 -9.48 4.75 -6.06
N PRO A 379 -8.61 4.22 -5.20
CA PRO A 379 -7.52 3.40 -5.69
C PRO A 379 -8.06 2.13 -6.30
N GLU A 380 -7.69 1.89 -7.54
CA GLU A 380 -7.79 0.57 -8.13
C GLU A 380 -6.83 -0.37 -7.41
N ILE A 381 -7.30 -1.54 -7.00
CA ILE A 381 -6.42 -2.59 -6.56
C ILE A 381 -5.88 -3.28 -7.81
N ASN A 382 -4.75 -2.84 -8.29
CA ASN A 382 -4.02 -3.56 -9.31
C ASN A 382 -2.67 -4.05 -8.75
N LEU A 383 -1.92 -4.76 -9.55
CA LEU A 383 -0.73 -5.61 -9.30
C LEU A 383 0.26 -5.18 -8.22
N ASN A 384 0.29 -3.92 -7.82
CA ASN A 384 1.22 -3.41 -6.83
C ASN A 384 0.46 -2.97 -5.58
N VAL A 385 1.15 -2.96 -4.45
CA VAL A 385 0.61 -2.43 -3.21
C VAL A 385 0.07 -1.03 -3.44
N LYS A 386 -1.24 -0.86 -3.41
CA LYS A 386 -1.87 0.46 -3.42
C LYS A 386 -1.89 1.00 -2.00
N THR A 387 -1.61 2.28 -1.88
CA THR A 387 -1.59 2.96 -0.58
C THR A 387 -2.73 3.96 -0.50
N LEU A 388 -3.54 3.83 0.53
CA LEU A 388 -4.52 4.80 0.98
C LEU A 388 -3.99 5.51 2.21
N THR A 389 -4.11 6.83 2.26
CA THR A 389 -3.76 7.60 3.45
C THR A 389 -5.02 8.14 4.09
N VAL A 390 -5.24 7.77 5.35
CA VAL A 390 -6.32 8.30 6.20
C VAL A 390 -5.67 9.30 7.15
N THR A 391 -5.97 10.58 6.97
CA THR A 391 -5.34 11.66 7.74
C THR A 391 -6.35 12.30 8.70
N ASN A 392 -6.06 12.29 9.99
CA ASN A 392 -6.76 13.14 10.95
C ASN A 392 -5.93 14.40 11.16
N THR A 393 -6.52 15.54 10.84
CA THR A 393 -5.94 16.83 11.19
C THR A 393 -6.43 17.20 12.58
N LEU A 394 -5.50 17.23 13.54
CA LEU A 394 -5.81 17.58 14.91
C LEU A 394 -6.07 19.08 14.99
N THR A 395 -7.10 19.45 15.73
CA THR A 395 -7.47 20.85 15.89
C THR A 395 -6.44 21.57 16.75
N VAL A 396 -5.90 22.65 16.23
CA VAL A 396 -4.96 23.53 16.92
C VAL A 396 -5.55 24.93 17.02
N VAL A 397 -5.51 25.49 18.22
CA VAL A 397 -5.84 26.89 18.46
C VAL A 397 -4.60 27.62 18.95
N SER A 398 -4.27 28.73 18.32
CA SER A 398 -3.12 29.55 18.66
C SER A 398 -3.59 30.93 19.14
N ALA A 399 -2.98 31.41 20.21
CA ALA A 399 -3.12 32.80 20.67
C ALA A 399 -1.79 33.53 20.55
N ARG A 400 -1.84 34.69 19.98
CA ARG A 400 -0.70 35.63 19.91
C ARG A 400 -1.01 36.88 20.70
N LYS A 401 -0.29 37.08 21.78
CA LYS A 401 -0.36 38.29 22.60
C LYS A 401 0.58 39.33 22.06
N VAL A 402 0.08 40.54 21.85
CA VAL A 402 0.84 41.71 21.41
C VAL A 402 0.81 42.78 22.50
N TRP A 403 1.99 43.19 22.93
CA TRP A 403 2.18 44.37 23.75
C TRP A 403 2.63 45.48 22.82
N THR A 404 1.77 46.50 22.60
CA THR A 404 2.08 47.57 21.65
C THR A 404 2.96 48.63 22.29
N SER A 405 3.97 49.04 21.53
CA SER A 405 4.87 50.15 21.88
C SER A 405 4.32 51.52 21.44
N LEU A 406 3.02 51.60 21.05
CA LEU A 406 2.41 52.81 20.48
C LEU A 406 3.25 53.41 19.34
N ASP A 407 3.33 52.65 18.23
CA ASP A 407 4.12 53.06 17.05
C ASP A 407 5.60 53.37 17.37
N ASN A 408 6.19 52.50 18.20
CA ASN A 408 7.57 52.62 18.65
C ASN A 408 7.89 53.84 19.57
N GLN A 409 6.87 54.50 20.11
CA GLN A 409 7.07 55.60 21.07
C GLN A 409 7.69 55.12 22.37
N PHE A 410 7.48 53.88 22.75
CA PHE A 410 8.02 53.30 23.97
C PHE A 410 8.96 52.14 23.66
N THR A 411 10.01 52.01 24.44
CA THR A 411 10.84 50.81 24.46
C THR A 411 10.30 49.89 25.57
N LEU A 412 9.75 48.74 25.19
CA LEU A 412 9.22 47.79 26.13
C LEU A 412 10.31 46.86 26.65
N ASN A 413 10.26 46.56 27.95
CA ASN A 413 11.09 45.52 28.55
C ASN A 413 10.19 44.33 28.92
N PRO A 414 10.43 43.14 28.39
CA PRO A 414 9.61 41.96 28.70
C PRO A 414 9.48 41.68 30.19
N ALA A 415 10.52 41.93 30.96
CA ALA A 415 10.54 41.70 32.41
C ALA A 415 9.58 42.62 33.20
N ASN A 416 9.16 43.73 32.61
CA ASN A 416 8.27 44.71 33.25
C ASN A 416 6.82 44.55 32.80
N LEU A 417 6.53 43.58 31.89
CA LEU A 417 5.16 43.29 31.44
C LEU A 417 4.44 42.43 32.48
N PRO A 418 3.16 42.69 32.73
CA PRO A 418 2.39 41.88 33.67
C PRO A 418 2.15 40.49 33.12
N ASP A 419 2.00 39.51 34.04
CA ASP A 419 1.47 38.19 33.67
C ASP A 419 0.06 38.34 33.15
N ILE A 420 -0.29 37.56 32.13
CA ILE A 420 -1.65 37.54 31.57
C ILE A 420 -2.24 36.15 31.61
N THR A 421 -3.54 36.10 31.77
CA THR A 421 -4.28 34.83 31.69
C THR A 421 -5.10 34.80 30.41
N LEU A 422 -4.80 33.79 29.58
CA LEU A 422 -5.52 33.46 28.38
C LEU A 422 -6.47 32.28 28.68
N THR A 423 -7.75 32.47 28.37
CA THR A 423 -8.81 31.45 28.56
C THR A 423 -9.27 30.98 27.21
N LEU A 424 -9.09 29.67 26.94
CA LEU A 424 -9.63 28.99 25.76
C LEU A 424 -11.09 28.58 26.03
N LYS A 425 -11.99 29.04 25.19
CA LYS A 425 -13.41 28.75 25.25
C LYS A 425 -13.88 27.95 24.03
N GLN A 426 -14.91 27.14 24.22
CA GLN A 426 -15.51 26.27 23.23
C GLN A 426 -17.02 26.47 23.16
N THR A 427 -17.57 26.53 21.96
CA THR A 427 -19.00 26.59 21.66
C THR A 427 -19.34 25.86 20.38
N THR A 428 -20.60 25.57 20.10
CA THR A 428 -21.06 25.14 18.77
C THR A 428 -21.73 26.30 18.01
N ALA A 429 -21.99 27.43 18.69
CA ALA A 429 -22.62 28.61 18.11
C ALA A 429 -21.59 29.44 17.27
N GLU A 430 -22.12 30.24 16.36
CA GLU A 430 -21.30 31.16 15.56
C GLU A 430 -20.84 32.41 16.32
N THR A 431 -21.47 32.70 17.41
CA THR A 431 -21.17 33.86 18.27
C THR A 431 -20.80 33.41 19.67
N ALA A 432 -19.84 34.09 20.28
CA ALA A 432 -19.43 33.86 21.66
C ALA A 432 -20.50 34.28 22.66
N ALA A 433 -20.60 33.52 23.73
CA ALA A 433 -21.50 33.82 24.87
C ALA A 433 -20.76 33.64 26.21
N ASP A 434 -21.20 34.38 27.23
CA ASP A 434 -20.59 34.32 28.56
C ASP A 434 -20.61 32.93 29.19
N GLY A 435 -21.66 32.15 28.88
CA GLY A 435 -21.85 30.78 29.37
C GLY A 435 -21.08 29.71 28.63
N ASP A 436 -20.31 30.05 27.60
CA ASP A 436 -19.53 29.08 26.81
C ASP A 436 -18.51 28.34 27.66
N LYS A 437 -18.30 27.06 27.32
CA LYS A 437 -17.44 26.16 28.09
C LYS A 437 -15.99 26.61 28.08
N THR A 438 -15.43 26.77 29.28
CA THR A 438 -13.97 26.95 29.43
C THR A 438 -13.27 25.59 29.27
N ILE A 439 -12.31 25.51 28.34
CA ILE A 439 -11.53 24.30 28.05
C ILE A 439 -10.20 24.32 28.79
N ALA A 440 -9.53 25.48 28.77
CA ALA A 440 -8.25 25.66 29.43
C ALA A 440 -8.04 27.11 29.83
N THR A 441 -7.21 27.33 30.84
CA THR A 441 -6.59 28.63 31.15
C THR A 441 -5.08 28.47 31.19
N VAL A 442 -4.36 29.46 30.69
CA VAL A 442 -2.91 29.53 30.80
C VAL A 442 -2.48 30.92 31.24
N THR A 443 -1.60 31.01 32.23
CA THR A 443 -1.00 32.26 32.63
C THR A 443 0.40 32.35 32.02
N LEU A 444 0.61 33.32 31.14
CA LEU A 444 1.90 33.61 30.51
C LEU A 444 2.60 34.75 31.26
N GLY A 445 3.85 34.59 31.49
CA GLY A 445 4.68 35.61 32.12
C GLY A 445 6.16 35.46 31.77
N TRP A 446 6.91 36.53 31.98
CA TRP A 446 8.33 36.51 31.76
C TRP A 446 9.06 35.79 32.89
N ASP A 447 9.94 34.89 32.54
CA ASP A 447 10.87 34.26 33.46
C ASP A 447 12.23 34.91 33.30
N ALA A 448 12.66 35.62 34.35
CA ALA A 448 13.91 36.39 34.33
C ALA A 448 15.15 35.47 34.34
N GLU A 449 15.07 34.29 34.92
CA GLU A 449 16.15 33.32 34.97
C GLU A 449 16.33 32.62 33.60
N ALA A 450 15.24 32.22 33.01
CA ALA A 450 15.23 31.59 31.68
C ALA A 450 15.37 32.61 30.53
N GLY A 451 15.16 33.90 30.79
CA GLY A 451 15.21 34.98 29.80
C GLY A 451 14.16 34.86 28.69
N LYS A 452 13.01 34.24 29.00
CA LYS A 452 11.94 33.97 28.03
C LYS A 452 10.56 33.96 28.68
N VAL A 453 9.53 33.94 27.83
CA VAL A 453 8.14 33.74 28.27
C VAL A 453 7.92 32.29 28.63
N VAL A 454 7.24 32.05 29.74
CA VAL A 454 6.85 30.70 30.21
C VAL A 454 5.37 30.65 30.56
N ALA A 455 4.80 29.45 30.53
CA ALA A 455 3.50 29.18 31.13
C ALA A 455 3.68 28.97 32.63
N LYS A 456 3.31 29.98 33.45
CA LYS A 456 3.44 29.93 34.90
C LYS A 456 2.36 29.09 35.57
N ASN A 457 1.19 29.03 34.96
CA ASN A 457 0.07 28.19 35.40
C ASN A 457 -0.72 27.69 34.19
N LEU A 458 -1.12 26.44 34.23
CA LEU A 458 -1.97 25.78 33.22
C LEU A 458 -3.04 24.99 33.95
N ASP A 459 -4.30 25.25 33.62
CA ASP A 459 -5.47 24.53 34.12
C ASP A 459 -6.36 24.06 32.96
N GLY A 460 -6.98 22.90 33.10
CA GLY A 460 -7.82 22.28 32.08
C GLY A 460 -7.02 21.48 31.05
N TRP A 461 -7.14 21.81 29.76
CA TRP A 461 -6.51 21.07 28.66
C TRP A 461 -4.96 21.17 28.71
N GLN A 462 -4.32 19.99 28.83
CA GLN A 462 -2.88 19.92 29.13
C GLN A 462 -1.96 19.91 27.90
N PHE A 463 -2.52 19.68 26.71
CA PHE A 463 -1.72 19.63 25.48
C PHE A 463 -1.53 21.03 24.90
N GLY A 464 -0.41 21.64 25.22
CA GLY A 464 -0.10 22.99 24.75
C GLY A 464 1.33 23.40 25.06
N GLU A 465 1.78 24.46 24.39
CA GLU A 465 3.12 25.02 24.56
C GLU A 465 3.16 26.52 24.36
N VAL A 466 4.17 27.16 24.97
CA VAL A 466 4.52 28.55 24.68
C VAL A 466 5.20 28.61 23.32
N VAL A 467 4.76 29.56 22.49
CA VAL A 467 5.32 29.76 21.14
C VAL A 467 5.94 31.14 21.07
N GLU A 468 7.16 31.22 20.60
CA GLU A 468 7.81 32.48 20.30
C GLU A 468 7.34 33.03 18.95
N TYR A 469 6.82 34.24 18.95
CA TYR A 469 6.52 35.00 17.76
C TYR A 469 7.51 36.15 17.61
N THR A 470 8.01 36.30 16.39
CA THR A 470 8.89 37.44 16.09
C THR A 470 8.05 38.63 15.63
N ALA A 471 8.25 39.76 16.27
CA ALA A 471 7.64 41.01 15.83
C ALA A 471 8.18 41.41 14.44
N PRO A 472 7.41 42.13 13.62
CA PRO A 472 7.87 42.63 12.34
C PRO A 472 9.16 43.46 12.48
N GLU A 473 10.01 43.44 11.45
CA GLU A 473 11.24 44.21 11.42
C GLU A 473 10.97 45.70 11.69
N GLY A 474 11.74 46.27 12.57
CA GLY A 474 11.59 47.67 13.01
C GLY A 474 10.50 47.91 14.06
N SER A 475 9.73 46.90 14.45
CA SER A 475 8.71 47.01 15.52
C SER A 475 9.36 46.84 16.90
N LYS A 476 9.01 47.72 17.86
CA LYS A 476 9.35 47.57 19.28
C LYS A 476 8.26 46.86 20.09
N ASN A 477 7.23 46.30 19.42
CA ASN A 477 6.18 45.50 20.06
C ASN A 477 6.78 44.21 20.59
N ILE A 478 6.26 43.72 21.71
CA ILE A 478 6.63 42.41 22.26
C ILE A 478 5.49 41.44 22.00
N TRP A 479 5.84 40.27 21.52
CA TRP A 479 4.89 39.24 21.16
C TRP A 479 5.11 37.97 21.99
N TRP A 480 4.05 37.50 22.64
CA TRP A 480 4.01 36.23 23.35
C TRP A 480 3.02 35.33 22.65
N GLY A 481 3.13 34.00 22.81
CA GLY A 481 2.18 33.09 22.21
C GLY A 481 1.97 31.81 22.99
N TYR A 482 0.81 31.23 22.77
CA TYR A 482 0.48 29.90 23.26
C TYR A 482 -0.32 29.14 22.24
N LYS A 483 -0.05 27.83 22.08
CA LYS A 483 -0.80 26.92 21.24
C LYS A 483 -1.40 25.82 22.08
N TRP A 484 -2.69 25.51 21.84
CA TRP A 484 -3.36 24.33 22.34
C TRP A 484 -3.54 23.35 21.19
N TYR A 485 -3.17 22.07 21.42
CA TYR A 485 -3.17 21.01 20.43
C TYR A 485 -4.24 19.98 20.70
N ASN A 486 -4.64 19.22 19.66
CA ASN A 486 -5.51 18.05 19.73
C ASN A 486 -6.87 18.33 20.38
N LEU A 487 -7.42 19.50 20.17
CA LEU A 487 -8.74 19.86 20.68
C LEU A 487 -9.84 19.07 19.95
N PRO A 488 -10.94 18.70 20.59
CA PRO A 488 -12.10 18.06 19.94
C PRO A 488 -12.62 18.88 18.77
N ALA A 489 -12.87 18.25 17.62
CA ALA A 489 -13.41 18.93 16.45
C ALA A 489 -14.93 18.98 16.43
N TYR A 490 -15.59 17.96 17.01
CA TYR A 490 -17.03 17.78 16.97
C TYR A 490 -17.58 17.40 18.35
N ASP A 491 -18.86 17.72 18.59
CA ASP A 491 -19.60 17.20 19.74
C ASP A 491 -20.13 15.78 19.45
N ALA A 492 -20.79 15.17 20.43
CA ALA A 492 -21.38 13.84 20.29
C ALA A 492 -22.54 13.79 19.25
N GLY A 493 -23.10 14.92 18.88
CA GLY A 493 -24.12 15.05 17.85
C GLY A 493 -23.59 15.33 16.46
N GLY A 494 -22.24 15.38 16.28
CA GLY A 494 -21.61 15.70 15.01
C GLY A 494 -21.56 17.19 14.67
N ASN A 495 -21.95 18.08 15.59
CA ASN A 495 -21.82 19.52 15.35
C ASN A 495 -20.37 19.95 15.53
N ILE A 496 -19.91 20.81 14.63
CA ILE A 496 -18.54 21.31 14.68
C ILE A 496 -18.34 22.24 15.89
N TYR A 497 -17.35 21.96 16.70
CA TYR A 497 -16.91 22.88 17.72
C TYR A 497 -16.23 24.12 17.12
N ARG A 498 -16.39 25.24 17.80
CA ARG A 498 -15.73 26.50 17.52
C ARG A 498 -14.99 26.93 18.76
N TYR A 499 -13.83 27.53 18.57
CA TYR A 499 -12.94 27.98 19.64
C TYR A 499 -12.69 29.46 19.54
N TYR A 500 -12.48 30.08 20.68
CA TYR A 500 -12.01 31.46 20.80
C TYR A 500 -11.24 31.64 22.10
N VAL A 501 -10.45 32.73 22.17
CA VAL A 501 -9.57 33.02 23.30
C VAL A 501 -9.96 34.33 23.92
N VAL A 502 -10.12 34.32 25.24
CA VAL A 502 -10.41 35.53 26.06
C VAL A 502 -9.22 35.83 26.95
N GLU A 503 -8.79 37.09 27.01
CA GLU A 503 -7.78 37.55 27.93
C GLU A 503 -8.40 38.18 29.16
N LYS A 504 -7.79 37.89 30.30
CA LYS A 504 -8.00 38.65 31.52
C LYS A 504 -6.73 39.44 31.84
N THR A 505 -6.76 40.73 31.54
CA THR A 505 -5.69 41.64 31.91
C THR A 505 -5.78 41.98 33.41
N PRO A 506 -4.65 41.93 34.18
CA PRO A 506 -4.68 42.28 35.60
C PRO A 506 -5.07 43.74 35.82
N VAL A 507 -6.03 43.94 36.73
CA VAL A 507 -6.48 45.31 37.11
C VAL A 507 -5.32 46.07 37.71
N GLY A 508 -5.15 47.35 37.31
CA GLY A 508 -4.08 48.21 37.83
C GLY A 508 -2.70 47.95 37.22
N SER A 509 -2.59 47.08 36.20
CA SER A 509 -1.31 46.75 35.53
C SER A 509 -0.75 47.90 34.68
N GLY A 510 -1.51 48.97 34.45
CA GLY A 510 -1.12 50.05 33.53
C GLY A 510 -1.36 49.73 32.05
N TRP A 511 -2.00 48.60 31.78
CA TRP A 511 -2.32 48.12 30.43
C TRP A 511 -3.81 47.90 30.27
N GLN A 512 -4.31 48.08 29.06
CA GLN A 512 -5.69 47.83 28.70
C GLN A 512 -5.77 47.02 27.40
N LEU A 513 -6.77 46.16 27.30
CA LEU A 513 -7.09 45.40 26.09
C LEU A 513 -7.59 46.37 25.00
N VAL A 514 -7.07 46.23 23.79
CA VAL A 514 -7.59 46.96 22.63
C VAL A 514 -8.82 46.23 22.13
N THR A 515 -9.97 46.91 22.14
CA THR A 515 -11.28 46.37 21.78
C THR A 515 -11.86 46.98 20.49
N ASP A 516 -10.97 47.41 19.58
CA ASP A 516 -11.43 47.95 18.30
C ASP A 516 -11.96 46.88 17.35
N ASP A 517 -12.72 47.28 16.31
CA ASP A 517 -13.33 46.39 15.32
C ASP A 517 -12.30 45.54 14.55
N GLN A 518 -11.05 45.94 14.51
CA GLN A 518 -9.99 45.16 13.86
C GLN A 518 -9.52 43.98 14.73
N ASN A 519 -9.72 44.04 16.03
CA ASN A 519 -9.47 42.94 16.97
C ASN A 519 -10.73 42.17 17.36
N ALA A 520 -11.90 42.50 16.83
CA ALA A 520 -13.15 41.78 17.06
C ALA A 520 -13.07 40.29 16.63
N THR A 521 -12.07 39.91 15.84
CA THR A 521 -11.77 38.52 15.51
C THR A 521 -11.38 37.69 16.74
N ASN A 522 -11.04 38.30 17.86
CA ASN A 522 -10.70 37.59 19.11
C ASN A 522 -11.91 36.99 19.81
N THR A 523 -13.10 37.51 19.53
CA THR A 523 -14.37 37.02 20.12
C THR A 523 -15.23 36.21 19.16
N LEU A 524 -14.83 36.09 17.87
CA LEU A 524 -15.55 35.27 16.92
C LEU A 524 -15.06 33.82 17.02
N PRO A 525 -15.94 32.86 17.38
CA PRO A 525 -15.60 31.47 17.45
C PRO A 525 -15.18 30.92 16.09
N ILE A 526 -13.97 30.36 16.00
CA ILE A 526 -13.43 29.78 14.77
C ILE A 526 -13.74 28.29 14.72
N PRO A 527 -14.28 27.76 13.60
CA PRO A 527 -14.53 26.34 13.47
C PRO A 527 -13.26 25.50 13.66
N ALA A 528 -13.40 24.38 14.35
CA ALA A 528 -12.31 23.46 14.65
C ALA A 528 -11.59 22.90 13.41
N ASN A 529 -12.28 22.83 12.26
CA ASN A 529 -11.72 22.40 10.97
C ASN A 529 -11.05 23.51 10.16
N SER A 530 -10.98 24.74 10.71
CA SER A 530 -10.29 25.86 10.04
C SER A 530 -8.78 25.71 10.17
N GLU A 531 -8.07 25.93 9.06
CA GLU A 531 -6.61 25.90 9.07
C GLU A 531 -6.04 27.16 9.76
N ASN A 532 -5.12 26.95 10.70
CA ASN A 532 -4.12 27.87 11.24
C ASN A 532 -4.55 29.34 11.51
N ARG A 533 -5.65 29.56 12.21
CA ARG A 533 -5.95 30.90 12.70
C ARG A 533 -5.29 31.16 14.05
N VAL A 534 -4.62 32.30 14.11
CA VAL A 534 -4.01 32.82 15.32
C VAL A 534 -4.92 33.91 15.86
N PHE A 535 -5.46 33.75 17.07
CA PHE A 535 -6.15 34.81 17.77
C PHE A 535 -5.13 35.86 18.22
N GLN A 536 -5.21 37.06 17.67
CA GLN A 536 -4.34 38.15 18.10
C GLN A 536 -5.05 38.98 19.17
N ILE A 537 -4.39 39.10 20.30
CA ILE A 537 -4.86 39.85 21.46
C ILE A 537 -3.84 40.97 21.75
N THR A 538 -4.28 42.23 21.67
CA THR A 538 -3.40 43.37 21.78
C THR A 538 -3.69 44.15 23.04
N ASN A 539 -2.66 44.43 23.83
CA ASN A 539 -2.73 45.39 24.95
C ASN A 539 -1.93 46.65 24.65
N THR A 540 -2.52 47.75 24.99
CA THR A 540 -1.89 49.07 24.90
C THR A 540 -1.66 49.66 26.28
N PRO A 541 -0.60 50.44 26.52
CA PRO A 541 -0.41 51.17 27.77
C PRO A 541 -1.57 52.14 28.00
N ILE A 542 -2.02 52.27 29.24
CA ILE A 542 -2.98 53.28 29.60
C ILE A 542 -2.27 54.62 29.59
N THR A 543 -2.56 55.42 28.59
CA THR A 543 -2.04 56.79 28.50
C THR A 543 -3.04 57.73 29.15
N TYR A 544 -2.63 58.39 30.24
CA TYR A 544 -3.38 59.52 30.76
C TYR A 544 -2.95 60.76 29.99
N THR A 545 -3.80 61.29 29.14
CA THR A 545 -3.69 62.69 28.78
C THR A 545 -3.96 63.46 30.06
N LEU A 546 -2.91 64.09 30.58
CA LEU A 546 -3.17 65.08 31.63
C LEU A 546 -4.26 66.01 31.10
N PRO A 547 -5.33 66.24 31.86
CA PRO A 547 -6.32 67.21 31.43
C PRO A 547 -5.50 68.48 31.10
N GLU A 548 -5.69 68.99 29.89
CA GLU A 548 -5.36 70.39 29.65
C GLU A 548 -6.18 71.14 30.68
N THR A 549 -5.62 71.32 31.88
CA THR A 549 -6.15 72.29 32.80
C THR A 549 -6.01 73.58 32.01
N GLY A 550 -7.11 73.95 31.33
CA GLY A 550 -7.19 75.09 30.42
C GLY A 550 -6.97 76.43 31.09
N GLY A 551 -5.92 76.48 31.78
CA GLY A 551 -5.31 77.70 32.15
C GLY A 551 -4.33 78.04 31.04
N ILE A 552 -4.39 79.19 30.52
CA ILE A 552 -3.46 80.00 29.77
C ILE A 552 -1.99 79.55 29.94
N GLY A 553 -1.64 78.26 29.75
CA GLY A 553 -0.29 77.70 29.80
C GLY A 553 0.57 78.14 30.95
N THR A 554 1.75 77.63 31.11
CA THR A 554 2.73 78.10 32.11
C THR A 554 3.21 79.52 31.85
N LEU A 555 2.89 80.08 30.67
CA LEU A 555 3.30 81.44 30.28
C LEU A 555 2.82 82.52 31.24
N PRO A 556 1.57 82.59 31.77
CA PRO A 556 1.16 83.54 32.74
C PRO A 556 1.88 83.38 34.12
N TYR A 557 2.10 82.13 34.50
CA TYR A 557 2.80 81.88 35.76
C TYR A 557 4.29 82.15 35.65
N THR A 558 4.89 81.86 34.48
CA THR A 558 6.28 82.21 34.19
C THR A 558 6.44 83.72 34.07
N ALA A 559 5.54 84.40 33.38
CA ALA A 559 5.52 85.85 33.27
C ALA A 559 5.24 86.50 34.63
N GLY A 560 4.27 86.02 35.39
CA GLY A 560 3.95 86.46 36.75
C GLY A 560 5.14 86.26 37.71
N GLY A 561 5.78 85.06 37.62
CA GLY A 561 6.98 84.80 38.43
C GLY A 561 8.18 85.70 38.08
N LEU A 562 8.38 85.94 36.79
CA LEU A 562 9.41 86.87 36.30
C LEU A 562 9.11 88.30 36.74
N LEU A 563 7.85 88.74 36.66
CA LEU A 563 7.43 90.06 37.17
C LEU A 563 7.61 90.19 38.68
N LEU A 564 7.27 89.19 39.46
CA LEU A 564 7.52 89.17 40.90
C LEU A 564 8.99 89.18 41.24
N MET A 565 9.81 88.43 40.50
CA MET A 565 11.26 88.47 40.69
C MET A 565 11.85 89.87 40.34
N ALA A 566 11.37 90.47 39.25
CA ALA A 566 11.77 91.78 38.84
C ALA A 566 11.34 92.86 39.89
N ALA A 567 10.10 92.77 40.39
CA ALA A 567 9.61 93.63 41.46
C ALA A 567 10.40 93.46 42.78
N ALA A 568 10.70 92.24 43.16
CA ALA A 568 11.54 91.96 44.34
C ALA A 568 12.97 92.47 44.16
N ALA A 569 13.57 92.36 42.97
CA ALA A 569 14.88 92.93 42.66
C ALA A 569 14.87 94.44 42.70
N LEU A 570 13.81 95.11 42.20
CA LEU A 570 13.62 96.54 42.27
C LEU A 570 13.49 97.03 43.75
N LEU A 571 12.66 96.31 44.53
CA LEU A 571 12.48 96.62 45.94
C LEU A 571 13.81 96.45 46.73
N LEU A 572 14.52 95.39 46.48
CA LEU A 572 15.87 95.17 47.05
C LEU A 572 16.83 96.21 46.57
N GLY A 573 16.82 96.64 45.31
CA GLY A 573 17.64 97.71 44.76
C GLY A 573 17.30 99.06 45.42
N GLN A 574 16.02 99.38 45.68
CA GLN A 574 15.59 100.55 46.42
C GLN A 574 16.00 100.50 47.90
N GLU A 575 15.91 99.36 48.54
CA GLU A 575 16.35 99.18 49.93
C GLU A 575 17.87 99.30 50.04
N ILE A 576 18.63 98.78 49.11
CA ILE A 576 20.09 98.96 49.05
C ILE A 576 20.43 100.39 48.76
N LYS A 577 19.67 101.09 47.91
CA LYS A 577 19.86 102.51 47.64
C LYS A 577 19.55 103.40 48.89
N ARG A 578 18.45 103.13 49.59
CA ARG A 578 18.07 103.73 50.83
C ARG A 578 19.14 103.54 51.91
N ARG A 579 19.71 102.35 52.00
CA ARG A 579 20.83 102.10 52.98
C ARG A 579 22.14 102.81 52.60
N ARG A 580 22.34 103.19 51.33
CA ARG A 580 23.53 103.94 50.86
C ARG A 580 23.34 105.44 50.96
N GLU A 581 22.12 105.94 51.01
CA GLU A 581 21.85 107.38 51.16
C GLU A 581 21.58 107.81 52.61
N GLY A 582 21.59 106.84 53.54
CA GLY A 582 21.38 107.08 54.97
C GLY A 582 22.65 106.97 55.86
N CYS A 583 23.87 107.04 55.25
CA CYS A 583 25.13 107.19 55.97
C CYS A 583 25.75 108.54 55.70
#